data_4b51870d64eaef60182e76d5bdca400f
#
_entry.id   4b51870d64eaef60182e76d5bdca400f
#
_cell.length_a   1.000
_cell.length_b   1.000
_cell.length_c   1.000
_cell.angle_alpha   90.00
_cell.angle_beta   90.00
_cell.angle_gamma   90.00
#
_symmetry.space_group_name_H-M   'P 1'
#
loop_
_entity.id
_entity.type
_entity.pdbx_description
1 polymer ?
#
loop_
_entity_poly.entity_id
_entity_poly.type
_entity_poly.pdbx_seq_one_letter_code
_entity_poly.pdbx_strand_id
1 'polypeptide(L)'
;MAEERTERVIAAMGLPDMAVQSDELPWVPQGERVWFKPLRFDLATGRWINLLRVEGGGKVNRHRHTGGQVMGYCIEGSWHYLERDWVARPGTLVYEPPGDIHTLVVDSGYMETLFILEGSVQYIDDEDNLIYQDDVFSKLDRYLKFCEDQDIEPVDLRY
;
A
#
# COMPACT_ATOMS: atom_id res chain seq x y z
N MET A 1 -7.89 -24.86 -32.32
CA MET A 1 -7.87 -23.65 -33.22
C MET A 1 -8.31 -22.37 -32.49
N ALA A 2 -9.50 -22.27 -31.88
CA ALA A 2 -9.89 -21.07 -31.13
C ALA A 2 -9.06 -20.91 -29.84
N GLU A 3 -8.87 -21.97 -29.11
CA GLU A 3 -8.04 -22.03 -27.90
C GLU A 3 -6.59 -21.64 -28.21
N GLU A 4 -5.97 -22.21 -29.22
CA GLU A 4 -4.61 -21.90 -29.65
C GLU A 4 -4.44 -20.45 -30.11
N ARG A 5 -5.49 -19.84 -30.69
CA ARG A 5 -5.47 -18.42 -31.05
C ARG A 5 -5.55 -17.53 -29.81
N THR A 6 -6.38 -17.89 -28.83
CA THR A 6 -6.51 -17.18 -27.55
C THR A 6 -5.20 -17.21 -26.79
N GLU A 7 -4.54 -18.38 -26.69
CA GLU A 7 -3.23 -18.51 -26.05
C GLU A 7 -2.17 -17.65 -26.73
N ARG A 8 -2.13 -17.58 -28.05
CA ARG A 8 -1.20 -16.73 -28.79
C ARG A 8 -1.46 -15.24 -28.56
N VAL A 9 -2.72 -14.83 -28.46
CA VAL A 9 -3.07 -13.44 -28.15
C VAL A 9 -2.67 -13.08 -26.72
N ILE A 10 -2.94 -13.94 -25.75
CA ILE A 10 -2.51 -13.74 -24.36
C ILE A 10 -0.99 -13.64 -24.27
N ALA A 11 -0.26 -14.55 -24.93
CA ALA A 11 1.21 -14.53 -24.91
C ALA A 11 1.82 -13.29 -25.59
N ALA A 12 1.13 -12.73 -26.61
CA ALA A 12 1.60 -11.55 -27.33
C ALA A 12 1.22 -10.22 -26.67
N MET A 13 0.11 -10.17 -25.92
CA MET A 13 -0.49 -8.93 -25.39
C MET A 13 -0.64 -8.93 -23.89
N GLY A 14 -0.55 -10.08 -23.24
CA GLY A 14 -0.60 -10.19 -21.79
C GLY A 14 0.75 -9.80 -21.15
N LEU A 15 0.69 -9.29 -19.92
CA LEU A 15 1.88 -9.18 -19.10
C LEU A 15 2.31 -10.59 -18.64
N PRO A 16 3.63 -10.85 -18.53
CA PRO A 16 4.09 -12.11 -17.98
C PRO A 16 3.66 -12.22 -16.50
N ASP A 17 3.53 -13.45 -16.02
CA ASP A 17 3.43 -13.69 -14.59
C ASP A 17 4.72 -13.20 -13.89
N MET A 18 4.56 -12.71 -12.66
CA MET A 18 5.67 -12.25 -11.84
C MET A 18 5.60 -12.85 -10.44
N ALA A 19 6.76 -13.22 -9.93
CA ALA A 19 6.95 -13.52 -8.52
C ALA A 19 7.87 -12.45 -7.92
N VAL A 20 7.37 -11.73 -6.92
CA VAL A 20 8.12 -10.69 -6.21
C VAL A 20 8.52 -11.21 -4.84
N GLN A 21 9.82 -11.27 -4.58
CA GLN A 21 10.37 -11.66 -3.28
C GLN A 21 10.44 -10.43 -2.37
N SER A 22 9.58 -10.36 -1.39
CA SER A 22 9.46 -9.17 -0.54
C SER A 22 10.68 -8.93 0.35
N ASP A 23 11.46 -9.96 0.67
CA ASP A 23 12.71 -9.87 1.43
C ASP A 23 13.86 -9.22 0.65
N GLU A 24 13.77 -9.19 -0.67
CA GLU A 24 14.71 -8.50 -1.56
C GLU A 24 14.39 -7.00 -1.74
N LEU A 25 13.25 -6.54 -1.23
CA LEU A 25 12.78 -5.17 -1.38
C LEU A 25 13.04 -4.34 -0.12
N PRO A 26 13.38 -3.05 -0.27
CA PRO A 26 13.64 -2.18 0.88
C PRO A 26 12.35 -1.74 1.58
N TRP A 27 12.46 -1.45 2.87
CA TRP A 27 11.48 -0.68 3.62
C TRP A 27 11.72 0.81 3.38
N VAL A 28 10.77 1.48 2.78
CA VAL A 28 10.84 2.91 2.43
C VAL A 28 10.14 3.72 3.52
N PRO A 29 10.83 4.69 4.15
CA PRO A 29 10.20 5.54 5.15
C PRO A 29 9.02 6.33 4.58
N GLN A 30 7.91 6.35 5.32
CA GLN A 30 6.70 7.10 4.97
C GLN A 30 6.36 8.20 5.97
N GLY A 31 6.73 7.99 7.21
CA GLY A 31 6.50 8.92 8.31
C GLY A 31 7.27 8.49 9.55
N GLU A 32 7.03 9.15 10.66
CA GLU A 32 7.65 8.76 11.92
C GLU A 32 7.12 7.39 12.35
N ARG A 33 8.03 6.41 12.47
CA ARG A 33 7.72 5.00 12.80
C ARG A 33 6.78 4.31 11.81
N VAL A 34 6.78 4.76 10.57
CA VAL A 34 5.94 4.22 9.48
C VAL A 34 6.80 3.98 8.24
N TRP A 35 6.74 2.77 7.69
CA TRP A 35 7.44 2.37 6.45
C TRP A 35 6.48 1.61 5.55
N PHE A 36 6.70 1.72 4.26
CA PHE A 36 6.09 0.83 3.30
C PHE A 36 7.14 0.05 2.51
N LYS A 37 6.78 -1.12 2.07
CA LYS A 37 7.57 -1.95 1.15
C LYS A 37 6.71 -2.21 -0.08
N PRO A 38 7.04 -1.59 -1.24
CA PRO A 38 6.20 -1.73 -2.42
C PRO A 38 6.30 -3.15 -2.99
N LEU A 39 5.19 -3.68 -3.49
CA LEU A 39 5.12 -4.96 -4.18
C LEU A 39 4.63 -4.82 -5.62
N ARG A 40 3.82 -3.78 -5.91
CA ARG A 40 3.28 -3.51 -7.23
C ARG A 40 2.87 -2.05 -7.39
N PHE A 41 3.11 -1.50 -8.58
CA PHE A 41 2.59 -0.20 -9.04
C PHE A 41 1.87 -0.36 -10.37
N ASP A 42 0.55 -0.46 -10.35
CA ASP A 42 -0.27 -0.49 -11.57
C ASP A 42 -0.60 0.95 -12.00
N LEU A 43 0.22 1.50 -12.89
CA LEU A 43 0.08 2.89 -13.34
C LEU A 43 -1.16 3.09 -14.24
N ALA A 44 -1.69 2.04 -14.83
CA ALA A 44 -2.86 2.12 -15.71
C ALA A 44 -4.16 2.29 -14.90
N THR A 45 -4.28 1.64 -13.76
CA THR A 45 -5.48 1.67 -12.92
C THR A 45 -5.36 2.54 -11.68
N GLY A 46 -4.15 2.97 -11.32
CA GLY A 46 -3.89 3.70 -10.08
C GLY A 46 -3.88 2.81 -8.83
N ARG A 47 -3.80 1.47 -9.01
CA ARG A 47 -3.69 0.52 -7.90
C ARG A 47 -2.22 0.33 -7.51
N TRP A 48 -1.95 0.24 -6.22
CA TRP A 48 -0.66 -0.25 -5.73
C TRP A 48 -0.84 -1.23 -4.59
N ILE A 49 0.15 -2.09 -4.43
CA ILE A 49 0.18 -3.10 -3.38
C ILE A 49 1.47 -2.92 -2.59
N ASN A 50 1.36 -2.82 -1.28
CA ASN A 50 2.52 -2.76 -0.40
C ASN A 50 2.30 -3.47 0.93
N LEU A 51 3.39 -3.86 1.56
CA LEU A 51 3.40 -4.07 3.00
C LEU A 51 3.52 -2.71 3.70
N LEU A 52 2.78 -2.52 4.77
CA LEU A 52 2.91 -1.38 5.68
C LEU A 52 3.44 -1.91 7.00
N ARG A 53 4.50 -1.28 7.52
CA ARG A 53 5.00 -1.49 8.88
C ARG A 53 4.81 -0.23 9.68
N VAL A 54 4.24 -0.38 10.86
CA VAL A 54 4.14 0.69 11.86
C VAL A 54 4.65 0.15 13.18
N GLU A 55 5.55 0.86 13.82
CA GLU A 55 6.04 0.54 15.16
C GLU A 55 5.18 1.16 16.25
N GLY A 56 5.23 0.59 17.46
CA GLY A 56 4.44 1.04 18.60
C GLY A 56 4.62 2.52 18.93
N GLY A 57 3.50 3.22 19.07
CA GLY A 57 3.44 4.68 19.16
C GLY A 57 3.41 5.39 17.80
N GLY A 58 3.61 4.67 16.70
CA GLY A 58 3.47 5.21 15.34
C GLY A 58 2.01 5.27 14.90
N LYS A 59 1.76 6.14 13.94
CA LYS A 59 0.42 6.29 13.35
C LYS A 59 0.49 6.66 11.87
N VAL A 60 -0.50 6.22 11.10
CA VAL A 60 -0.85 6.83 9.83
C VAL A 60 -1.90 7.90 10.12
N ASN A 61 -1.52 9.16 9.87
CA ASN A 61 -2.32 10.32 10.22
C ASN A 61 -3.73 10.26 9.61
N ARG A 62 -4.63 11.07 10.14
CA ARG A 62 -6.03 11.18 9.72
C ARG A 62 -6.12 11.34 8.21
N HIS A 63 -6.86 10.44 7.55
CA HIS A 63 -6.96 10.38 6.10
C HIS A 63 -8.27 9.74 5.66
N ARG A 64 -8.53 9.85 4.37
CA ARG A 64 -9.57 9.13 3.64
C ARG A 64 -9.03 8.61 2.31
N HIS A 65 -9.64 7.56 1.79
CA HIS A 65 -9.34 7.06 0.45
C HIS A 65 -10.36 7.58 -0.56
N THR A 66 -9.90 7.92 -1.77
CA THR A 66 -10.76 8.36 -2.87
C THR A 66 -10.37 7.67 -4.17
N GLY A 67 -11.36 7.45 -5.05
CA GLY A 67 -11.13 6.83 -6.35
C GLY A 67 -11.07 5.31 -6.33
N GLY A 68 -11.37 4.67 -5.21
CA GLY A 68 -11.40 3.21 -5.08
C GLY A 68 -11.44 2.77 -3.62
N GLN A 69 -11.38 1.48 -3.43
CA GLN A 69 -11.40 0.83 -2.13
C GLN A 69 -9.99 0.45 -1.67
N VAL A 70 -9.86 0.16 -0.39
CA VAL A 70 -8.65 -0.41 0.20
C VAL A 70 -8.99 -1.69 0.92
N MET A 71 -8.12 -2.68 0.79
CA MET A 71 -8.15 -3.90 1.60
C MET A 71 -6.81 -4.08 2.29
N GLY A 72 -6.86 -4.39 3.58
CA GLY A 72 -5.69 -4.72 4.39
C GLY A 72 -5.81 -6.10 5.00
N TYR A 73 -4.76 -6.92 4.87
CA TYR A 73 -4.67 -8.22 5.53
C TYR A 73 -3.53 -8.18 6.55
N CYS A 74 -3.88 -8.23 7.83
CA CYS A 74 -2.90 -8.20 8.92
C CYS A 74 -2.08 -9.50 8.93
N ILE A 75 -0.76 -9.38 8.81
CA ILE A 75 0.18 -10.50 8.80
C ILE A 75 0.77 -10.71 10.19
N GLU A 76 1.20 -9.63 10.84
CA GLU A 76 1.87 -9.67 12.14
C GLU A 76 1.49 -8.45 12.99
N GLY A 77 1.55 -8.62 14.32
CA GLY A 77 1.22 -7.57 15.27
C GLY A 77 -0.27 -7.26 15.35
N SER A 78 -0.59 -6.05 15.77
CA SER A 78 -1.97 -5.58 15.86
C SER A 78 -2.04 -4.06 15.66
N TRP A 79 -3.15 -3.61 15.14
CA TRP A 79 -3.44 -2.21 14.92
C TRP A 79 -4.96 -1.95 14.93
N HIS A 80 -5.35 -0.71 15.07
CA HIS A 80 -6.76 -0.31 14.99
C HIS A 80 -6.89 1.11 14.45
N TYR A 81 -8.11 1.52 14.14
CA TYR A 81 -8.42 2.92 13.91
C TYR A 81 -8.91 3.56 15.22
N LEU A 82 -8.51 4.81 15.47
CA LEU A 82 -9.00 5.57 16.63
C LEU A 82 -10.54 5.68 16.63
N GLU A 83 -11.14 5.66 15.44
CA GLU A 83 -12.56 5.85 15.22
C GLU A 83 -13.38 4.53 15.25
N ARG A 84 -12.74 3.39 15.60
CA ARG A 84 -13.37 2.06 15.57
C ARG A 84 -13.09 1.26 16.84
N ASP A 85 -14.00 0.34 17.15
CA ASP A 85 -13.91 -0.53 18.35
C ASP A 85 -13.20 -1.86 18.09
N TRP A 86 -12.98 -2.22 16.84
CA TRP A 86 -12.27 -3.46 16.49
C TRP A 86 -10.75 -3.27 16.44
N VAL A 87 -10.04 -4.37 16.65
CA VAL A 87 -8.57 -4.46 16.52
C VAL A 87 -8.24 -5.49 15.46
N ALA A 88 -7.45 -5.10 14.46
CA ALA A 88 -6.88 -6.02 13.51
C ALA A 88 -5.71 -6.79 14.15
N ARG A 89 -5.72 -8.09 14.00
CA ARG A 89 -4.70 -9.05 14.45
C ARG A 89 -4.32 -9.97 13.30
N PRO A 90 -3.25 -10.79 13.40
CA PRO A 90 -2.87 -11.70 12.33
C PRO A 90 -4.06 -12.54 11.81
N GLY A 91 -4.30 -12.49 10.49
CA GLY A 91 -5.45 -13.13 9.84
C GLY A 91 -6.70 -12.25 9.70
N THR A 92 -6.68 -11.00 10.18
CA THR A 92 -7.80 -10.07 9.99
C THR A 92 -7.74 -9.44 8.60
N LEU A 93 -8.85 -9.53 7.84
CA LEU A 93 -9.09 -8.74 6.63
C LEU A 93 -9.88 -7.49 7.01
N VAL A 94 -9.35 -6.32 6.67
CA VAL A 94 -10.00 -5.02 6.82
C VAL A 94 -10.38 -4.50 5.44
N TYR A 95 -11.60 -4.03 5.29
CA TYR A 95 -12.10 -3.32 4.12
C TYR A 95 -12.33 -1.85 4.47
N GLU A 96 -11.79 -0.97 3.67
CA GLU A 96 -11.93 0.48 3.82
C GLU A 96 -12.71 1.06 2.64
N PRO A 97 -13.97 1.44 2.84
CA PRO A 97 -14.76 2.07 1.78
C PRO A 97 -14.21 3.46 1.46
N PRO A 98 -14.32 3.91 0.20
CA PRO A 98 -13.91 5.26 -0.17
C PRO A 98 -14.69 6.31 0.62
N GLY A 99 -13.98 7.38 1.02
CA GLY A 99 -14.53 8.49 1.79
C GLY A 99 -14.58 8.29 3.31
N ASP A 100 -14.37 7.08 3.80
CA ASP A 100 -14.31 6.82 5.25
C ASP A 100 -13.04 7.47 5.84
N ILE A 101 -13.22 8.20 6.94
CA ILE A 101 -12.14 8.95 7.59
C ILE A 101 -11.66 8.19 8.81
N HIS A 102 -10.36 7.95 8.89
CA HIS A 102 -9.76 7.21 9.99
C HIS A 102 -8.28 7.54 10.22
N THR A 103 -7.80 7.15 11.40
CA THR A 103 -6.41 7.27 11.84
C THR A 103 -5.94 5.91 12.31
N LEU A 104 -4.95 5.33 11.63
CA LEU A 104 -4.38 4.04 12.01
C LEU A 104 -3.34 4.21 13.10
N VAL A 105 -3.45 3.43 14.16
CA VAL A 105 -2.50 3.47 15.29
C VAL A 105 -2.05 2.07 15.69
N VAL A 106 -0.82 2.00 16.19
CA VAL A 106 -0.21 0.82 16.82
C VAL A 106 0.19 1.20 18.23
N ASP A 107 -0.43 0.56 19.22
CA ASP A 107 -0.21 0.90 20.65
C ASP A 107 1.15 0.43 21.14
N SER A 108 1.55 -0.78 20.79
CA SER A 108 2.83 -1.38 21.21
C SER A 108 3.36 -2.41 20.22
N GLY A 109 4.65 -2.71 20.30
CA GLY A 109 5.29 -3.66 19.39
C GLY A 109 5.43 -3.08 17.98
N TYR A 110 5.02 -3.84 16.99
CA TYR A 110 4.91 -3.38 15.60
C TYR A 110 3.80 -4.15 14.89
N MET A 111 3.39 -3.67 13.74
CA MET A 111 2.49 -4.39 12.86
C MET A 111 3.05 -4.48 11.44
N GLU A 112 2.73 -5.57 10.74
CA GLU A 112 2.84 -5.68 9.28
C GLU A 112 1.50 -6.07 8.70
N THR A 113 1.08 -5.32 7.71
CA THR A 113 -0.19 -5.52 7.01
C THR A 113 0.02 -5.36 5.50
N LEU A 114 -0.46 -6.33 4.74
CA LEU A 114 -0.55 -6.21 3.29
C LEU A 114 -1.73 -5.31 2.95
N PHE A 115 -1.48 -4.22 2.23
CA PHE A 115 -2.51 -3.34 1.71
C PHE A 115 -2.58 -3.39 0.18
N ILE A 116 -3.80 -3.49 -0.32
CA ILE A 116 -4.17 -3.30 -1.73
C ILE A 116 -4.96 -2.00 -1.78
N LEU A 117 -4.41 -0.98 -2.43
CA LEU A 117 -4.96 0.37 -2.47
C LEU A 117 -5.32 0.75 -3.90
N GLU A 118 -6.46 1.41 -4.06
CA GLU A 118 -6.92 1.97 -5.33
C GLU A 118 -7.09 3.49 -5.17
N GLY A 119 -6.82 4.23 -6.25
CA GLY A 119 -7.02 5.68 -6.27
C GLY A 119 -6.01 6.45 -5.45
N SER A 120 -6.45 7.25 -4.48
CA SER A 120 -5.56 8.09 -3.68
C SER A 120 -5.88 8.09 -2.19
N VAL A 121 -4.87 8.40 -1.40
CA VAL A 121 -4.96 8.66 0.04
C VAL A 121 -4.87 10.15 0.26
N GLN A 122 -5.91 10.76 0.80
CA GLN A 122 -5.96 12.18 1.14
C GLN A 122 -5.77 12.34 2.65
N TYR A 123 -4.64 12.91 3.03
CA TYR A 123 -4.36 13.29 4.41
C TYR A 123 -4.99 14.65 4.69
N ILE A 124 -5.77 14.73 5.75
CA ILE A 124 -6.62 15.87 6.08
C ILE A 124 -6.42 16.30 7.54
N ASP A 125 -6.64 17.57 7.80
CA ASP A 125 -6.64 18.11 9.15
C ASP A 125 -7.96 17.84 9.89
N ASP A 126 -8.09 18.38 11.11
CA ASP A 126 -9.29 18.17 11.95
C ASP A 126 -10.52 18.94 11.41
N GLU A 127 -10.33 19.88 10.48
CA GLU A 127 -11.39 20.63 9.79
C GLU A 127 -11.69 20.08 8.39
N ASP A 128 -11.16 18.87 8.06
CA ASP A 128 -11.30 18.18 6.77
C ASP A 128 -10.62 18.89 5.57
N ASN A 129 -9.72 19.83 5.81
CA ASN A 129 -8.92 20.41 4.75
C ASN A 129 -7.80 19.47 4.29
N LEU A 130 -7.58 19.38 2.99
CA LEU A 130 -6.50 18.59 2.42
C LEU A 130 -5.13 19.17 2.78
N ILE A 131 -4.29 18.34 3.43
CA ILE A 131 -2.89 18.66 3.72
C ILE A 131 -2.00 18.22 2.57
N TYR A 132 -2.08 16.94 2.18
CA TYR A 132 -1.37 16.35 1.02
C TYR A 132 -2.06 15.07 0.57
N GLN A 133 -1.67 14.56 -0.59
CA GLN A 133 -2.23 13.36 -1.18
C GLN A 133 -1.10 12.43 -1.63
N ASP A 134 -1.28 11.13 -1.38
CA ASP A 134 -0.50 10.06 -1.99
C ASP A 134 -1.34 9.29 -3.01
N ASP A 135 -0.70 8.84 -4.06
CA ASP A 135 -1.23 7.94 -5.08
C ASP A 135 -0.14 6.99 -5.61
N VAL A 136 -0.46 6.19 -6.62
CA VAL A 136 0.49 5.25 -7.22
C VAL A 136 1.76 5.95 -7.74
N PHE A 137 1.64 7.18 -8.26
CA PHE A 137 2.77 7.93 -8.81
C PHE A 137 3.66 8.49 -7.71
N SER A 138 3.09 9.09 -6.67
CA SER A 138 3.86 9.60 -5.53
C SER A 138 4.56 8.48 -4.75
N LYS A 139 3.92 7.30 -4.65
CA LYS A 139 4.54 6.12 -4.03
C LYS A 139 5.68 5.55 -4.85
N LEU A 140 5.52 5.47 -6.16
CA LEU A 140 6.60 5.06 -7.07
C LEU A 140 7.78 6.02 -7.00
N ASP A 141 7.53 7.33 -7.08
CA ASP A 141 8.58 8.36 -7.00
C ASP A 141 9.36 8.26 -5.68
N ARG A 142 8.66 8.11 -4.56
CA ARG A 142 9.29 7.93 -3.24
C ARG A 142 10.17 6.67 -3.16
N TYR A 143 9.71 5.56 -3.75
CA TYR A 143 10.49 4.32 -3.83
C TYR A 143 11.77 4.50 -4.67
N LEU A 144 11.64 5.07 -5.87
CA LEU A 144 12.79 5.29 -6.76
C LEU A 144 13.81 6.25 -6.14
N LYS A 145 13.32 7.35 -5.56
CA LYS A 145 14.19 8.30 -4.85
C LYS A 145 14.90 7.64 -3.65
N PHE A 146 14.21 6.82 -2.87
CA PHE A 146 14.83 6.10 -1.77
C PHE A 146 15.92 5.15 -2.27
N CYS A 147 15.69 4.41 -3.35
CA CYS A 147 16.67 3.53 -3.96
C CYS A 147 17.91 4.32 -4.43
N GLU A 148 17.72 5.46 -5.10
CA GLU A 148 18.80 6.35 -5.51
C GLU A 148 19.61 6.87 -4.29
N ASP A 149 18.94 7.37 -3.26
CA ASP A 149 19.58 7.91 -2.05
C ASP A 149 20.38 6.83 -1.27
N GLN A 150 20.02 5.54 -1.42
CA GLN A 150 20.65 4.41 -0.73
C GLN A 150 21.57 3.57 -1.63
N ASP A 151 21.77 3.98 -2.88
CA ASP A 151 22.57 3.23 -3.89
C ASP A 151 22.04 1.78 -4.07
N ILE A 152 20.72 1.63 -4.11
CA ILE A 152 20.02 0.35 -4.35
C ILE A 152 19.50 0.34 -5.78
N GLU A 153 19.78 -0.73 -6.54
CA GLU A 153 19.15 -0.94 -7.84
C GLU A 153 17.66 -1.23 -7.68
N PRO A 154 16.76 -0.38 -8.22
CA PRO A 154 15.33 -0.59 -8.04
C PRO A 154 14.83 -1.80 -8.86
N VAL A 155 14.01 -2.62 -8.23
CA VAL A 155 13.23 -3.65 -8.94
C VAL A 155 12.08 -2.99 -9.68
N ASP A 156 11.86 -3.36 -10.94
CA ASP A 156 10.68 -2.88 -11.70
C ASP A 156 9.41 -3.59 -11.21
N LEU A 157 8.57 -2.83 -10.51
CA LEU A 157 7.31 -3.29 -9.92
C LEU A 157 6.07 -2.77 -10.70
N ARG A 158 6.28 -2.25 -11.92
CA ARG A 158 5.21 -1.70 -12.78
C ARG A 158 4.63 -2.80 -13.69
N TYR A 159 3.79 -3.63 -13.17
CA TYR A 159 3.18 -4.74 -13.91
C TYR A 159 1.69 -4.89 -13.60
#